data_e5c636c302aad4c4bc109b37308b47c3
#
_entry.id   e5c636c302aad4c4bc109b37308b47c3
#
_cell.length_a   1.000
_cell.length_b   1.000
_cell.length_c   1.000
_cell.angle_alpha   90.00
_cell.angle_beta   90.00
_cell.angle_gamma   90.00
#
_symmetry.space_group_name_H-M   'P 1'
#
loop_
_entity.id
_entity.type
_entity.pdbx_description
1 polymer ?
#
loop_
_entity_poly.entity_id
_entity_poly.type
_entity_poly.pdbx_seq_one_letter_code
_entity_poly.pdbx_strand_id
1 'polypeptide(L)'
;MPLLRSNYNPSIIFKSGFFSTVYSGLFRHLKINQDRELIYLSDGDFLDLDWGYSNTPTKKVAIILHGMEGNAQRPYVSGVAKYLNLNNYDAVCVNFRGCSGTKNNKFFSFHSGQSDDLVQVIDHVLEKYSYEFIYLKGISLGGNIVLKYLGETSSIPTQIKAAMAVSTPVDIASSSNELHRFKNCLFHIYFIIGLKLKLKKKQRQFPSKISRLLLWRIWTLHSFDELYTSPANGFKDAADYYDKSNSLQYLPKINTPVLILNALNDSFLSETCYPYVIAEDNPFIHLETPKHGGHVGFILPGKTYYNELRAVEFFSKFD
;
A
#
# COMPACT_ATOMS: atom_id res chain seq x y z
N MET A 1 2.38 -23.46 8.81
CA MET A 1 2.77 -22.71 10.02
C MET A 1 2.67 -21.22 9.69
N PRO A 2 1.95 -20.43 10.46
CA PRO A 2 1.71 -19.02 10.16
C PRO A 2 2.96 -18.13 10.28
N LEU A 3 3.94 -18.47 11.12
CA LEU A 3 5.23 -17.77 11.17
C LEU A 3 6.22 -18.37 10.18
N LEU A 4 6.61 -17.59 9.18
CA LEU A 4 7.50 -18.05 8.12
C LEU A 4 8.96 -17.64 8.40
N ARG A 5 9.88 -18.59 8.27
CA ARG A 5 11.30 -18.29 8.30
C ARG A 5 11.70 -17.63 6.99
N SER A 6 12.28 -16.44 7.07
CA SER A 6 12.78 -15.74 5.89
C SER A 6 14.15 -16.25 5.46
N ASN A 7 14.31 -16.43 4.16
CA ASN A 7 15.60 -16.71 3.52
C ASN A 7 16.24 -15.45 2.92
N TYR A 8 15.67 -14.27 3.17
CA TYR A 8 16.19 -13.02 2.66
C TYR A 8 17.55 -12.66 3.27
N ASN A 9 18.57 -12.57 2.43
CA ASN A 9 19.92 -12.20 2.81
C ASN A 9 20.51 -11.23 1.77
N PRO A 10 20.38 -9.90 1.96
CA PRO A 10 20.89 -8.91 1.04
C PRO A 10 22.42 -8.76 1.13
N SER A 11 23.01 -8.09 0.13
CA SER A 11 24.40 -7.64 0.19
C SER A 11 24.62 -6.69 1.39
N ILE A 12 25.87 -6.55 1.85
CA ILE A 12 26.20 -5.88 3.11
C ILE A 12 25.67 -4.44 3.21
N ILE A 13 25.69 -3.70 2.11
CA ILE A 13 25.18 -2.30 2.04
C ILE A 13 23.66 -2.26 2.30
N PHE A 14 22.92 -3.23 1.75
CA PHE A 14 21.46 -3.30 1.88
C PHE A 14 20.98 -3.99 3.16
N LYS A 15 21.91 -4.40 4.05
CA LYS A 15 21.58 -4.74 5.43
C LYS A 15 21.16 -3.52 6.24
N SER A 16 21.57 -2.32 5.85
CA SER A 16 21.06 -1.07 6.42
C SER A 16 19.64 -0.79 5.94
N GLY A 17 18.69 -0.65 6.89
CA GLY A 17 17.31 -0.30 6.59
C GLY A 17 17.19 1.04 5.86
N PHE A 18 18.01 2.04 6.26
CA PHE A 18 18.04 3.35 5.62
C PHE A 18 18.47 3.27 4.16
N PHE A 19 19.61 2.66 3.85
CA PHE A 19 20.08 2.54 2.46
C PHE A 19 19.14 1.71 1.60
N SER A 20 18.58 0.66 2.15
CA SER A 20 17.59 -0.19 1.46
C SER A 20 16.34 0.62 1.08
N THR A 21 15.82 1.42 2.00
CA THR A 21 14.65 2.29 1.77
C THR A 21 14.94 3.36 0.72
N VAL A 22 16.05 4.09 0.87
CA VAL A 22 16.42 5.18 -0.05
C VAL A 22 16.68 4.66 -1.46
N TYR A 23 17.41 3.55 -1.58
CA TYR A 23 17.75 3.00 -2.90
C TYR A 23 16.52 2.55 -3.67
N SER A 24 15.59 1.86 -3.02
CA SER A 24 14.35 1.40 -3.67
C SER A 24 13.46 2.55 -4.16
N GLY A 25 13.47 3.67 -3.46
CA GLY A 25 12.66 4.84 -3.80
C GLY A 25 13.26 5.77 -4.84
N LEU A 26 14.61 5.89 -4.89
CA LEU A 26 15.29 6.92 -5.70
C LEU A 26 16.12 6.36 -6.87
N PHE A 27 16.75 5.18 -6.72
CA PHE A 27 17.75 4.70 -7.67
C PHE A 27 17.29 3.56 -8.55
N ARG A 28 16.17 2.94 -8.22
CA ARG A 28 15.60 1.88 -9.05
C ARG A 28 14.89 2.49 -10.25
N HIS A 29 15.33 2.14 -11.46
CA HIS A 29 14.68 2.54 -12.70
C HIS A 29 14.14 1.29 -13.40
N LEU A 30 12.86 1.29 -13.69
CA LEU A 30 12.19 0.22 -14.43
C LEU A 30 11.30 0.81 -15.50
N LYS A 31 11.30 0.18 -16.66
CA LYS A 31 10.34 0.47 -17.73
C LYS A 31 9.36 -0.70 -17.80
N ILE A 32 8.09 -0.38 -17.76
CA ILE A 32 6.98 -1.28 -18.00
C ILE A 32 5.99 -0.56 -18.91
N ASN A 33 5.45 -1.29 -19.86
CA ASN A 33 4.34 -0.77 -20.66
C ASN A 33 3.06 -1.02 -19.89
N GLN A 34 2.28 0.03 -19.70
CA GLN A 34 1.02 -0.04 -19.00
C GLN A 34 -0.03 0.79 -19.75
N ASP A 35 -1.22 0.25 -19.85
CA ASP A 35 -2.38 0.91 -20.43
C ASP A 35 -3.21 1.52 -19.30
N ARG A 36 -3.53 2.81 -19.44
CA ARG A 36 -4.33 3.49 -18.42
C ARG A 36 -5.81 3.38 -18.72
N GLU A 37 -6.55 2.92 -17.72
CA GLU A 37 -7.99 2.88 -17.69
C GLU A 37 -8.51 3.82 -16.60
N LEU A 38 -9.52 4.62 -16.91
CA LEU A 38 -10.24 5.46 -15.94
C LEU A 38 -11.51 4.76 -15.53
N ILE A 39 -11.73 4.62 -14.20
CA ILE A 39 -12.99 4.12 -13.64
C ILE A 39 -13.68 5.22 -12.84
N TYR A 40 -15.00 5.34 -12.97
CA TYR A 40 -15.80 6.24 -12.16
C TYR A 40 -16.27 5.54 -10.89
N LEU A 41 -16.16 6.26 -9.78
CA LEU A 41 -16.59 5.79 -8.47
C LEU A 41 -18.04 6.21 -8.19
N SER A 42 -18.71 5.49 -7.31
CA SER A 42 -20.09 5.72 -6.92
C SER A 42 -20.38 7.12 -6.39
N ASP A 43 -19.36 7.80 -5.85
CA ASP A 43 -19.46 9.18 -5.34
C ASP A 43 -19.26 10.26 -6.43
N GLY A 44 -19.04 9.88 -7.70
CA GLY A 44 -18.80 10.76 -8.84
C GLY A 44 -17.34 11.25 -8.95
N ASP A 45 -16.42 10.68 -8.22
CA ASP A 45 -14.98 10.82 -8.43
C ASP A 45 -14.47 9.72 -9.37
N PHE A 46 -13.15 9.55 -9.51
CA PHE A 46 -12.56 8.54 -10.38
C PHE A 46 -11.22 8.04 -9.84
N LEU A 47 -10.83 6.87 -10.33
CA LEU A 47 -9.47 6.33 -10.19
C LEU A 47 -8.89 6.02 -11.57
N ASP A 48 -7.58 6.18 -11.69
CA ASP A 48 -6.80 5.69 -12.82
C ASP A 48 -6.17 4.35 -12.46
N LEU A 49 -6.41 3.34 -13.29
CA LEU A 49 -5.86 2.01 -13.20
C LEU A 49 -4.80 1.84 -14.30
N ASP A 50 -3.57 1.51 -13.92
CA ASP A 50 -2.49 1.27 -14.88
C ASP A 50 -2.30 -0.25 -15.06
N TRP A 51 -2.73 -0.78 -16.20
CA TRP A 51 -2.70 -2.19 -16.54
C TRP A 51 -1.38 -2.61 -17.19
N GLY A 52 -0.79 -3.67 -16.67
CA GLY A 52 0.32 -4.39 -17.31
C GLY A 52 -0.13 -5.81 -17.60
N TYR A 53 0.07 -6.26 -18.83
CA TYR A 53 -0.40 -7.57 -19.27
C TYR A 53 0.73 -8.58 -19.33
N SER A 54 0.40 -9.83 -19.04
CA SER A 54 1.24 -11.00 -19.27
C SER A 54 1.52 -11.16 -20.78
N ASN A 55 2.64 -11.80 -21.11
CA ASN A 55 2.99 -12.10 -22.51
C ASN A 55 2.08 -13.18 -23.13
N THR A 56 1.38 -13.93 -22.30
CA THR A 56 0.43 -14.98 -22.71
C THR A 56 -0.92 -14.73 -22.07
N PRO A 57 -2.03 -15.07 -22.73
CA PRO A 57 -3.36 -14.98 -22.13
C PRO A 57 -3.42 -15.70 -20.78
N THR A 58 -3.99 -15.05 -19.79
CA THR A 58 -4.09 -15.59 -18.43
C THR A 58 -5.46 -15.32 -17.82
N LYS A 59 -5.86 -16.13 -16.84
CA LYS A 59 -7.05 -15.95 -16.01
C LYS A 59 -6.71 -15.37 -14.62
N LYS A 60 -5.45 -14.95 -14.44
CA LYS A 60 -4.91 -14.47 -13.17
C LYS A 60 -4.62 -12.99 -13.24
N VAL A 61 -5.07 -12.24 -12.26
CA VAL A 61 -4.75 -10.81 -12.13
C VAL A 61 -4.34 -10.47 -10.70
N ALA A 62 -3.36 -9.59 -10.57
CA ALA A 62 -3.00 -8.99 -9.29
C ALA A 62 -3.37 -7.52 -9.24
N ILE A 63 -4.16 -7.11 -8.24
CA ILE A 63 -4.51 -5.72 -7.93
C ILE A 63 -3.45 -5.19 -6.95
N ILE A 64 -2.72 -4.15 -7.37
CA ILE A 64 -1.55 -3.64 -6.64
C ILE A 64 -1.84 -2.22 -6.13
N LEU A 65 -1.71 -2.02 -4.81
CA LEU A 65 -1.91 -0.76 -4.12
C LEU A 65 -0.57 -0.19 -3.65
N HIS A 66 -0.29 1.07 -4.00
CA HIS A 66 0.94 1.76 -3.62
C HIS A 66 0.92 2.31 -2.19
N GLY A 67 2.07 2.78 -1.70
CA GLY A 67 2.21 3.46 -0.41
C GLY A 67 1.89 4.95 -0.45
N MET A 68 2.02 5.60 0.72
CA MET A 68 1.86 7.05 0.86
C MET A 68 2.79 7.81 -0.09
N GLU A 69 2.28 8.89 -0.71
CA GLU A 69 3.01 9.68 -1.72
C GLU A 69 3.53 8.88 -2.93
N GLY A 70 2.95 7.68 -3.14
CA GLY A 70 3.22 6.84 -4.30
C GLY A 70 2.25 7.06 -5.46
N ASN A 71 2.41 6.22 -6.47
CA ASN A 71 1.50 6.01 -7.60
C ASN A 71 1.87 4.70 -8.29
N ALA A 72 1.11 4.30 -9.31
CA ALA A 72 1.33 3.07 -10.07
C ALA A 72 2.70 3.01 -10.78
N GLN A 73 3.30 4.17 -11.12
CA GLN A 73 4.57 4.26 -11.83
C GLN A 73 5.80 4.22 -10.91
N ARG A 74 5.62 4.19 -9.59
CA ARG A 74 6.76 4.06 -8.68
C ARG A 74 7.48 2.72 -8.89
N PRO A 75 8.83 2.70 -8.89
CA PRO A 75 9.60 1.50 -9.21
C PRO A 75 9.29 0.28 -8.33
N TYR A 76 8.88 0.49 -7.08
CA TYR A 76 8.48 -0.57 -6.17
C TYR A 76 7.08 -1.15 -6.49
N VAL A 77 6.23 -0.42 -7.26
CA VAL A 77 4.93 -0.89 -7.78
C VAL A 77 5.12 -1.53 -9.15
N SER A 78 5.71 -0.77 -10.08
CA SER A 78 5.94 -1.22 -11.46
C SER A 78 6.88 -2.44 -11.54
N GLY A 79 7.80 -2.60 -10.58
CA GLY A 79 8.65 -3.79 -10.47
C GLY A 79 7.85 -5.05 -10.14
N VAL A 80 6.91 -4.94 -9.20
CA VAL A 80 5.97 -6.03 -8.87
C VAL A 80 5.13 -6.39 -10.09
N ALA A 81 4.49 -5.39 -10.74
CA ALA A 81 3.68 -5.62 -11.92
C ALA A 81 4.47 -6.32 -13.02
N LYS A 82 5.67 -5.82 -13.32
CA LYS A 82 6.56 -6.42 -14.33
C LYS A 82 6.93 -7.87 -14.00
N TYR A 83 7.25 -8.17 -12.74
CA TYR A 83 7.62 -9.52 -12.36
C TYR A 83 6.42 -10.48 -12.40
N LEU A 84 5.24 -10.01 -12.02
CA LEU A 84 3.99 -10.76 -12.17
C LEU A 84 3.67 -11.05 -13.64
N ASN A 85 3.79 -10.05 -14.54
CA ASN A 85 3.57 -10.24 -15.97
C ASN A 85 4.51 -11.29 -16.56
N LEU A 86 5.78 -11.36 -16.12
CA LEU A 86 6.74 -12.39 -16.52
C LEU A 86 6.38 -13.80 -16.02
N ASN A 87 5.50 -13.89 -15.02
CA ASN A 87 5.05 -15.14 -14.40
C ASN A 87 3.58 -15.47 -14.68
N ASN A 88 3.04 -14.97 -15.78
CA ASN A 88 1.69 -15.24 -16.26
C ASN A 88 0.56 -14.72 -15.36
N TYR A 89 0.74 -13.57 -14.76
CA TYR A 89 -0.31 -12.78 -14.12
C TYR A 89 -0.46 -11.46 -14.86
N ASP A 90 -1.67 -11.03 -15.14
CA ASP A 90 -1.92 -9.63 -15.42
C ASP A 90 -1.81 -8.82 -14.13
N ALA A 91 -1.51 -7.54 -14.24
CA ALA A 91 -1.35 -6.68 -13.08
C ALA A 91 -2.07 -5.35 -13.30
N VAL A 92 -2.91 -4.96 -12.35
CA VAL A 92 -3.54 -3.65 -12.33
C VAL A 92 -3.02 -2.85 -11.14
N CYS A 93 -2.31 -1.76 -11.43
CA CYS A 93 -1.77 -0.86 -10.42
C CYS A 93 -2.74 0.29 -10.19
N VAL A 94 -3.32 0.34 -9.00
CA VAL A 94 -4.31 1.35 -8.62
C VAL A 94 -3.60 2.66 -8.28
N ASN A 95 -4.00 3.76 -8.90
CA ASN A 95 -3.61 5.09 -8.45
C ASN A 95 -4.67 5.63 -7.49
N PHE A 96 -4.32 5.83 -6.22
CA PHE A 96 -5.23 6.44 -5.26
C PHE A 96 -5.65 7.85 -5.71
N ARG A 97 -6.77 8.33 -5.20
CA ARG A 97 -7.35 9.65 -5.54
C ARG A 97 -6.29 10.75 -5.52
N GLY A 98 -6.09 11.42 -6.67
CA GLY A 98 -5.11 12.50 -6.84
C GLY A 98 -3.64 12.06 -6.91
N CYS A 99 -3.37 10.77 -7.11
CA CYS A 99 -1.99 10.24 -7.21
C CYS A 99 -1.54 9.92 -8.64
N SER A 100 -2.45 9.84 -9.61
CA SER A 100 -2.14 9.53 -11.02
C SER A 100 -1.52 10.69 -11.83
N GLY A 101 -1.49 11.89 -11.25
CA GLY A 101 -1.17 13.13 -11.95
C GLY A 101 -2.41 13.93 -12.35
N THR A 102 -3.57 13.29 -12.50
CA THR A 102 -4.86 13.92 -12.74
C THR A 102 -5.51 14.37 -11.42
N LYS A 103 -6.17 15.54 -11.43
CA LYS A 103 -6.85 16.07 -10.25
C LYS A 103 -8.20 15.39 -10.06
N ASN A 104 -8.47 14.85 -8.90
CA ASN A 104 -9.78 14.36 -8.54
C ASN A 104 -10.81 15.47 -8.33
N ASN A 105 -12.08 15.14 -8.48
CA ASN A 105 -13.21 16.08 -8.41
C ASN A 105 -13.58 16.45 -6.97
N LYS A 106 -13.34 15.53 -6.01
CA LYS A 106 -13.75 15.71 -4.62
C LYS A 106 -12.73 16.50 -3.80
N PHE A 107 -13.22 17.13 -2.72
CA PHE A 107 -12.38 17.85 -1.77
C PHE A 107 -11.47 16.91 -0.98
N PHE A 108 -11.97 15.78 -0.53
CA PHE A 108 -11.18 14.78 0.17
C PHE A 108 -10.17 14.09 -0.76
N SER A 109 -9.14 13.53 -0.18
CA SER A 109 -8.15 12.69 -0.83
C SER A 109 -8.25 11.27 -0.27
N PHE A 110 -7.45 10.33 -0.81
CA PHE A 110 -7.32 9.02 -0.22
C PHE A 110 -6.82 9.12 1.24
N HIS A 111 -7.15 8.11 2.03
CA HIS A 111 -6.65 7.93 3.40
C HIS A 111 -6.30 6.45 3.68
N SER A 112 -5.61 6.20 4.79
CA SER A 112 -5.04 4.87 5.08
C SER A 112 -6.06 3.75 5.27
N GLY A 113 -7.31 4.08 5.55
CA GLY A 113 -8.40 3.12 5.71
C GLY A 113 -9.38 3.08 4.54
N GLN A 114 -9.02 3.59 3.35
CA GLN A 114 -9.90 3.73 2.18
C GLN A 114 -10.13 2.39 1.46
N SER A 115 -10.74 1.43 2.14
CA SER A 115 -11.08 0.11 1.59
C SER A 115 -12.26 0.15 0.61
N ASP A 116 -13.17 1.12 0.73
CA ASP A 116 -14.32 1.29 -0.19
C ASP A 116 -13.88 1.53 -1.64
N ASP A 117 -12.77 2.25 -1.87
CA ASP A 117 -12.22 2.42 -3.21
C ASP A 117 -11.68 1.09 -3.76
N LEU A 118 -11.08 0.25 -2.91
CA LEU A 118 -10.62 -1.08 -3.30
C LEU A 118 -11.79 -2.00 -3.65
N VAL A 119 -12.90 -1.94 -2.90
CA VAL A 119 -14.13 -2.67 -3.25
C VAL A 119 -14.57 -2.32 -4.68
N GLN A 120 -14.68 -1.03 -5.00
CA GLN A 120 -15.12 -0.60 -6.33
C GLN A 120 -14.14 -1.01 -7.45
N VAL A 121 -12.83 -1.06 -7.18
CA VAL A 121 -11.84 -1.60 -8.14
C VAL A 121 -12.03 -3.10 -8.34
N ILE A 122 -12.27 -3.86 -7.26
CA ILE A 122 -12.51 -5.31 -7.35
C ILE A 122 -13.79 -5.58 -8.12
N ASP A 123 -14.89 -4.88 -7.82
CA ASP A 123 -16.17 -5.03 -8.51
C ASP A 123 -16.02 -4.73 -10.00
N HIS A 124 -15.33 -3.64 -10.35
CA HIS A 124 -15.04 -3.30 -11.74
C HIS A 124 -14.25 -4.42 -12.47
N VAL A 125 -13.24 -4.99 -11.81
CA VAL A 125 -12.46 -6.10 -12.39
C VAL A 125 -13.32 -7.35 -12.57
N LEU A 126 -14.19 -7.66 -11.62
CA LEU A 126 -15.10 -8.82 -11.68
C LEU A 126 -16.17 -8.65 -12.75
N GLU A 127 -16.71 -7.45 -12.92
CA GLU A 127 -17.79 -7.17 -13.89
C GLU A 127 -17.28 -7.09 -15.32
N LYS A 128 -16.11 -6.49 -15.52
CA LYS A 128 -15.59 -6.18 -16.87
C LYS A 128 -14.70 -7.26 -17.45
N TYR A 129 -14.01 -8.03 -16.61
CA TYR A 129 -13.00 -8.99 -17.01
C TYR A 129 -13.34 -10.41 -16.54
N SER A 130 -12.86 -11.43 -17.27
CA SER A 130 -13.13 -12.84 -16.98
C SER A 130 -12.00 -13.50 -16.18
N TYR A 131 -11.48 -12.82 -15.14
CA TYR A 131 -10.46 -13.41 -14.28
C TYR A 131 -11.08 -14.40 -13.29
N GLU A 132 -10.46 -15.56 -13.16
CA GLU A 132 -10.86 -16.63 -12.24
C GLU A 132 -10.07 -16.55 -10.92
N PHE A 133 -8.87 -15.95 -10.98
CA PHE A 133 -7.94 -15.84 -9.87
C PHE A 133 -7.53 -14.37 -9.69
N ILE A 134 -7.94 -13.76 -8.60
CA ILE A 134 -7.59 -12.39 -8.24
C ILE A 134 -6.69 -12.43 -7.01
N TYR A 135 -5.60 -11.69 -7.07
CA TYR A 135 -4.65 -11.54 -5.98
C TYR A 135 -4.55 -10.07 -5.58
N LEU A 136 -4.45 -9.80 -4.28
CA LEU A 136 -4.29 -8.43 -3.78
C LEU A 136 -2.87 -8.23 -3.29
N LYS A 137 -2.22 -7.15 -3.71
CA LYS A 137 -0.90 -6.78 -3.17
C LYS A 137 -0.89 -5.34 -2.71
N GLY A 138 -0.72 -5.14 -1.41
CA GLY A 138 -0.58 -3.82 -0.81
C GLY A 138 0.85 -3.54 -0.37
N ILE A 139 1.29 -2.30 -0.55
CA ILE A 139 2.63 -1.85 -0.18
C ILE A 139 2.50 -0.68 0.79
N SER A 140 3.11 -0.77 1.99
CA SER A 140 3.02 0.25 3.02
C SER A 140 1.55 0.58 3.35
N LEU A 141 1.10 1.82 3.19
CA LEU A 141 -0.31 2.23 3.34
C LEU A 141 -1.27 1.34 2.53
N GLY A 142 -0.91 0.98 1.29
CA GLY A 142 -1.72 0.06 0.47
C GLY A 142 -1.87 -1.32 1.10
N GLY A 143 -0.87 -1.78 1.86
CA GLY A 143 -0.93 -3.02 2.63
C GLY A 143 -1.98 -2.94 3.75
N ASN A 144 -2.02 -1.82 4.45
CA ASN A 144 -3.05 -1.59 5.48
C ASN A 144 -4.46 -1.61 4.88
N ILE A 145 -4.67 -1.00 3.70
CA ILE A 145 -5.97 -1.03 3.01
C ILE A 145 -6.36 -2.47 2.63
N VAL A 146 -5.43 -3.25 2.09
CA VAL A 146 -5.69 -4.66 1.73
C VAL A 146 -6.08 -5.48 2.97
N LEU A 147 -5.30 -5.37 4.05
CA LEU A 147 -5.56 -6.11 5.28
C LEU A 147 -6.89 -5.69 5.94
N LYS A 148 -7.18 -4.40 5.96
CA LYS A 148 -8.45 -3.87 6.46
C LYS A 148 -9.61 -4.42 5.64
N TYR A 149 -9.55 -4.34 4.30
CA TYR A 149 -10.56 -4.88 3.39
C TYR A 149 -10.84 -6.37 3.68
N LEU A 150 -9.81 -7.18 3.78
CA LEU A 150 -9.95 -8.62 4.02
C LEU A 150 -10.57 -8.96 5.38
N GLY A 151 -10.36 -8.14 6.39
CA GLY A 151 -10.85 -8.44 7.74
C GLY A 151 -12.15 -7.73 8.13
N GLU A 152 -12.54 -6.64 7.44
CA GLU A 152 -13.81 -5.95 7.70
C GLU A 152 -14.95 -6.41 6.78
N THR A 153 -14.62 -6.91 5.58
CA THR A 153 -15.61 -7.33 4.59
C THR A 153 -16.20 -8.68 4.96
N SER A 154 -17.51 -8.73 5.12
CA SER A 154 -18.21 -9.95 5.56
C SER A 154 -18.23 -11.07 4.50
N SER A 155 -18.16 -10.73 3.22
CA SER A 155 -18.18 -11.69 2.12
C SER A 155 -17.14 -11.28 1.07
N ILE A 156 -16.01 -11.96 1.08
CA ILE A 156 -14.94 -11.79 0.09
C ILE A 156 -15.29 -12.58 -1.18
N PRO A 157 -15.22 -11.97 -2.38
CA PRO A 157 -15.42 -12.69 -3.64
C PRO A 157 -14.53 -13.93 -3.74
N THR A 158 -15.10 -15.05 -4.15
CA THR A 158 -14.39 -16.36 -4.22
C THR A 158 -13.23 -16.38 -5.20
N GLN A 159 -13.19 -15.43 -6.14
CA GLN A 159 -12.09 -15.20 -7.07
C GLN A 159 -10.85 -14.63 -6.36
N ILE A 160 -10.98 -13.99 -5.20
CA ILE A 160 -9.83 -13.51 -4.42
C ILE A 160 -9.21 -14.71 -3.70
N LYS A 161 -8.05 -15.17 -4.20
CA LYS A 161 -7.40 -16.40 -3.75
C LYS A 161 -6.39 -16.17 -2.64
N ALA A 162 -5.63 -15.10 -2.73
CA ALA A 162 -4.65 -14.74 -1.72
C ALA A 162 -4.27 -13.25 -1.78
N ALA A 163 -3.60 -12.78 -0.74
CA ALA A 163 -3.09 -11.42 -0.67
C ALA A 163 -1.65 -11.36 -0.12
N MET A 164 -0.98 -10.23 -0.36
CA MET A 164 0.32 -9.94 0.24
C MET A 164 0.39 -8.47 0.66
N ALA A 165 0.78 -8.23 1.91
CA ALA A 165 1.01 -6.90 2.48
C ALA A 165 2.51 -6.75 2.81
N VAL A 166 3.14 -5.70 2.29
CA VAL A 166 4.60 -5.50 2.40
C VAL A 166 4.90 -4.19 3.10
N SER A 167 5.80 -4.21 4.10
CA SER A 167 6.19 -3.02 4.90
C SER A 167 4.97 -2.27 5.44
N THR A 168 4.03 -3.01 5.98
CA THR A 168 2.69 -2.52 6.26
C THR A 168 2.54 -2.02 7.68
N PRO A 169 2.17 -0.72 7.88
CA PRO A 169 1.83 -0.16 9.18
C PRO A 169 0.41 -0.60 9.59
N VAL A 170 0.26 -1.79 10.15
CA VAL A 170 -1.04 -2.28 10.63
C VAL A 170 -1.59 -1.45 11.80
N ASP A 171 -0.73 -0.74 12.51
CA ASP A 171 -1.04 0.30 13.49
C ASP A 171 -0.52 1.65 12.99
N ILE A 172 -1.42 2.45 12.44
CA ILE A 172 -1.09 3.71 11.77
C ILE A 172 -0.63 4.77 12.77
N ALA A 173 -1.29 4.85 13.93
CA ALA A 173 -0.95 5.84 14.96
C ALA A 173 0.47 5.65 15.45
N SER A 174 0.84 4.43 15.80
CA SER A 174 2.18 4.09 16.28
C SER A 174 3.25 4.30 15.20
N SER A 175 2.96 3.91 13.96
CA SER A 175 3.86 4.13 12.82
C SER A 175 4.02 5.61 12.46
N SER A 176 2.98 6.41 12.59
CA SER A 176 3.07 7.89 12.46
C SER A 176 4.03 8.46 13.51
N ASN A 177 3.98 7.97 14.74
CA ASN A 177 4.90 8.35 15.80
C ASN A 177 6.35 7.93 15.50
N GLU A 178 6.57 6.71 14.95
CA GLU A 178 7.91 6.27 14.53
C GLU A 178 8.48 7.17 13.43
N LEU A 179 7.67 7.55 12.43
CA LEU A 179 8.09 8.48 11.38
C LEU A 179 8.47 9.86 11.92
N HIS A 180 7.91 10.27 13.06
CA HIS A 180 8.24 11.54 13.71
C HIS A 180 9.54 11.51 14.52
N ARG A 181 10.10 10.32 14.81
CA ARG A 181 11.37 10.20 15.53
C ARG A 181 12.54 10.75 14.71
N PHE A 182 13.57 11.26 15.41
CA PHE A 182 14.75 11.87 14.79
C PHE A 182 15.43 10.96 13.74
N LYS A 183 15.50 9.65 13.99
CA LYS A 183 16.06 8.66 13.02
C LYS A 183 15.38 8.70 11.65
N ASN A 184 14.15 9.18 11.56
CA ASN A 184 13.32 9.25 10.36
C ASN A 184 13.11 10.69 9.86
N CYS A 185 13.81 11.70 10.40
CA CYS A 185 13.55 13.11 10.09
C CYS A 185 13.59 13.43 8.58
N LEU A 186 14.49 12.82 7.81
CA LEU A 186 14.58 13.03 6.36
C LEU A 186 13.34 12.49 5.63
N PHE A 187 12.84 11.33 6.02
CA PHE A 187 11.62 10.74 5.45
C PHE A 187 10.39 11.54 5.88
N HIS A 188 10.33 11.96 7.13
CA HIS A 188 9.27 12.81 7.64
C HIS A 188 9.16 14.12 6.85
N ILE A 189 10.28 14.83 6.66
CA ILE A 189 10.34 16.05 5.86
C ILE A 189 9.88 15.78 4.41
N TYR A 190 10.36 14.71 3.80
CA TYR A 190 9.95 14.33 2.45
C TYR A 190 8.44 14.14 2.32
N PHE A 191 7.80 13.40 3.24
CA PHE A 191 6.37 13.18 3.24
C PHE A 191 5.58 14.48 3.48
N ILE A 192 5.98 15.27 4.47
CA ILE A 192 5.29 16.54 4.78
C ILE A 192 5.34 17.52 3.61
N ILE A 193 6.49 17.64 2.94
CA ILE A 193 6.60 18.48 1.74
C ILE A 193 5.66 17.97 0.65
N GLY A 194 5.64 16.67 0.36
CA GLY A 194 4.77 16.06 -0.65
C GLY A 194 3.29 16.32 -0.36
N LEU A 195 2.85 16.04 0.86
CA LEU A 195 1.48 16.25 1.32
C LEU A 195 1.08 17.74 1.27
N LYS A 196 1.95 18.67 1.71
CA LYS A 196 1.69 20.11 1.61
C LYS A 196 1.57 20.59 0.17
N LEU A 197 2.39 20.04 -0.75
CA LEU A 197 2.29 20.38 -2.18
C LEU A 197 0.97 19.90 -2.79
N LYS A 198 0.51 18.70 -2.43
CA LYS A 198 -0.81 18.19 -2.84
C LYS A 198 -1.93 19.04 -2.26
N LEU A 199 -1.86 19.37 -0.98
CA LEU A 199 -2.85 20.21 -0.32
C LEU A 199 -2.90 21.64 -0.90
N LYS A 200 -1.76 22.19 -1.31
CA LYS A 200 -1.70 23.48 -2.03
C LYS A 200 -2.38 23.41 -3.41
N LYS A 201 -2.29 22.27 -4.09
CA LYS A 201 -3.05 22.03 -5.36
C LYS A 201 -4.56 21.96 -5.06
N LYS A 202 -4.96 21.25 -3.99
CA LYS A 202 -6.36 21.21 -3.51
C LYS A 202 -6.88 22.58 -3.10
N GLN A 203 -6.07 23.40 -2.46
CA GLN A 203 -6.45 24.79 -2.11
C GLN A 203 -6.82 25.61 -3.34
N ARG A 204 -6.09 25.45 -4.44
CA ARG A 204 -6.43 26.15 -5.71
C ARG A 204 -7.76 25.68 -6.31
N GLN A 205 -8.13 24.42 -6.07
CA GLN A 205 -9.40 23.84 -6.54
C GLN A 205 -10.57 24.18 -5.58
N PHE A 206 -10.30 24.27 -4.27
CA PHE A 206 -11.29 24.50 -3.21
C PHE A 206 -10.84 25.64 -2.30
N PRO A 207 -10.74 26.90 -2.77
CA PRO A 207 -10.12 27.99 -2.03
C PRO A 207 -10.89 28.37 -0.75
N SER A 208 -12.20 28.14 -0.70
CA SER A 208 -13.03 28.39 0.48
C SER A 208 -12.85 27.35 1.59
N LYS A 209 -12.30 26.15 1.28
CA LYS A 209 -12.17 25.06 2.25
C LYS A 209 -10.78 24.95 2.87
N ILE A 210 -9.74 25.50 2.26
CA ILE A 210 -8.36 25.44 2.73
C ILE A 210 -7.78 26.84 2.84
N SER A 211 -7.58 27.31 4.07
CA SER A 211 -6.93 28.60 4.32
C SER A 211 -5.39 28.49 4.22
N ARG A 212 -4.70 29.62 3.98
CA ARG A 212 -3.24 29.68 4.05
C ARG A 212 -2.71 29.35 5.45
N LEU A 213 -3.47 29.74 6.49
CA LEU A 213 -3.14 29.45 7.88
C LEU A 213 -3.14 27.94 8.15
N LEU A 214 -4.10 27.19 7.58
CA LEU A 214 -4.13 25.72 7.70
C LEU A 214 -2.85 25.10 7.13
N LEU A 215 -2.40 25.51 5.94
CA LEU A 215 -1.16 25.03 5.34
C LEU A 215 0.07 25.35 6.20
N TRP A 216 0.08 26.50 6.86
CA TRP A 216 1.17 26.91 7.75
C TRP A 216 1.23 26.08 9.02
N ARG A 217 0.09 25.64 9.58
CA ARG A 217 0.01 24.83 10.80
C ARG A 217 0.39 23.36 10.62
N ILE A 218 0.52 22.85 9.40
CA ILE A 218 0.88 21.46 9.14
C ILE A 218 2.40 21.31 9.18
N TRP A 219 2.92 20.63 10.21
CA TRP A 219 4.35 20.33 10.37
C TRP A 219 4.65 18.85 10.62
N THR A 220 3.63 18.04 10.91
CA THR A 220 3.74 16.61 11.18
C THR A 220 2.65 15.86 10.43
N LEU A 221 2.81 14.54 10.27
CA LEU A 221 1.76 13.68 9.74
C LEU A 221 0.50 13.79 10.60
N HIS A 222 0.66 13.74 11.92
CA HIS A 222 -0.47 13.94 12.84
C HIS A 222 -1.19 15.28 12.60
N SER A 223 -0.46 16.39 12.45
CA SER A 223 -1.11 17.69 12.19
C SER A 223 -1.76 17.77 10.82
N PHE A 224 -1.25 17.02 9.81
CA PHE A 224 -1.91 16.88 8.52
C PHE A 224 -3.21 16.11 8.65
N ASP A 225 -3.18 14.99 9.39
CA ASP A 225 -4.34 14.15 9.59
C ASP A 225 -5.40 14.86 10.42
N GLU A 226 -5.02 15.56 11.48
CA GLU A 226 -5.91 16.34 12.32
C GLU A 226 -6.60 17.48 11.56
N LEU A 227 -5.83 18.23 10.76
CA LEU A 227 -6.31 19.47 10.14
C LEU A 227 -6.94 19.27 8.75
N TYR A 228 -6.64 18.14 8.08
CA TYR A 228 -7.14 17.91 6.73
C TYR A 228 -7.72 16.51 6.54
N THR A 229 -6.97 15.43 6.78
CA THR A 229 -7.45 14.07 6.47
C THR A 229 -8.76 13.78 7.22
N SER A 230 -8.79 14.02 8.53
CA SER A 230 -9.95 13.71 9.36
C SER A 230 -11.18 14.53 8.98
N PRO A 231 -11.17 15.87 8.98
CA PRO A 231 -12.36 16.64 8.65
C PRO A 231 -12.78 16.50 7.17
N ALA A 232 -11.84 16.24 6.24
CA ALA A 232 -12.18 16.05 4.84
C ALA A 232 -12.89 14.73 4.57
N ASN A 233 -12.65 13.71 5.39
CA ASN A 233 -13.22 12.36 5.24
C ASN A 233 -14.27 12.02 6.31
N GLY A 234 -14.73 12.99 7.10
CA GLY A 234 -15.83 12.81 8.06
C GLY A 234 -15.43 12.12 9.38
N PHE A 235 -14.14 12.05 9.69
CA PHE A 235 -13.64 11.61 11.00
C PHE A 235 -13.69 12.80 11.99
N LYS A 236 -13.88 12.48 13.26
CA LYS A 236 -13.95 13.47 14.34
C LYS A 236 -12.63 14.22 14.52
N ASP A 237 -11.54 13.48 14.56
CA ASP A 237 -10.17 13.95 14.77
C ASP A 237 -9.17 12.89 14.26
N ALA A 238 -7.87 13.13 14.38
CA ALA A 238 -6.84 12.18 13.94
C ALA A 238 -6.90 10.86 14.73
N ALA A 239 -7.30 10.87 15.99
CA ALA A 239 -7.40 9.66 16.80
C ALA A 239 -8.53 8.76 16.30
N ASP A 240 -9.72 9.32 16.04
CA ASP A 240 -10.86 8.60 15.43
C ASP A 240 -10.50 8.07 14.02
N TYR A 241 -9.75 8.86 13.23
CA TYR A 241 -9.24 8.43 11.95
C TYR A 241 -8.32 7.21 12.07
N TYR A 242 -7.34 7.26 12.96
CA TYR A 242 -6.41 6.16 13.15
C TYR A 242 -7.12 4.89 13.64
N ASP A 243 -7.98 5.03 14.63
CA ASP A 243 -8.76 3.92 15.19
C ASP A 243 -9.57 3.20 14.10
N LYS A 244 -10.34 3.94 13.30
CA LYS A 244 -11.17 3.37 12.23
C LYS A 244 -10.39 2.89 11.01
N SER A 245 -9.14 3.35 10.83
CA SER A 245 -8.32 3.05 9.66
C SER A 245 -7.28 1.96 9.88
N ASN A 246 -6.91 1.66 11.13
CA ASN A 246 -5.97 0.59 11.47
C ASN A 246 -6.47 -0.77 11.00
N SER A 247 -5.62 -1.54 10.35
CA SER A 247 -5.94 -2.92 9.99
C SER A 247 -5.75 -3.92 11.14
N LEU A 248 -4.97 -3.57 12.17
CA LEU A 248 -4.62 -4.46 13.28
C LEU A 248 -5.84 -5.13 13.93
N GLN A 249 -6.91 -4.35 14.20
CA GLN A 249 -8.15 -4.83 14.81
C GLN A 249 -8.96 -5.79 13.93
N TYR A 250 -8.70 -5.78 12.61
CA TYR A 250 -9.40 -6.63 11.65
C TYR A 250 -8.64 -7.92 11.32
N LEU A 251 -7.33 -7.99 11.64
CA LEU A 251 -6.51 -9.17 11.35
C LEU A 251 -7.10 -10.48 11.88
N PRO A 252 -7.66 -10.55 13.11
CA PRO A 252 -8.25 -11.79 13.62
C PRO A 252 -9.42 -12.33 12.78
N LYS A 253 -10.06 -11.48 11.97
CA LYS A 253 -11.23 -11.84 11.15
C LYS A 253 -10.87 -12.24 9.72
N ILE A 254 -9.60 -12.13 9.32
CA ILE A 254 -9.16 -12.50 7.97
C ILE A 254 -9.32 -14.02 7.78
N ASN A 255 -10.01 -14.39 6.71
CA ASN A 255 -10.23 -15.78 6.30
C ASN A 255 -9.74 -16.09 4.88
N THR A 256 -8.99 -15.16 4.28
CA THR A 256 -8.31 -15.31 3.00
C THR A 256 -6.80 -15.41 3.24
N PRO A 257 -6.09 -16.37 2.61
CA PRO A 257 -4.63 -16.49 2.79
C PRO A 257 -3.92 -15.17 2.51
N VAL A 258 -3.14 -14.68 3.47
CA VAL A 258 -2.38 -13.44 3.32
C VAL A 258 -0.97 -13.56 3.87
N LEU A 259 0.02 -13.08 3.10
CA LEU A 259 1.40 -12.94 3.54
C LEU A 259 1.67 -11.49 3.98
N ILE A 260 2.04 -11.30 5.25
CA ILE A 260 2.55 -10.04 5.78
C ILE A 260 4.08 -10.13 5.80
N LEU A 261 4.76 -9.29 5.00
CA LEU A 261 6.22 -9.23 4.91
C LEU A 261 6.71 -7.88 5.47
N ASN A 262 7.14 -7.86 6.73
CA ASN A 262 7.64 -6.68 7.43
C ASN A 262 9.08 -6.91 7.92
N ALA A 263 10.05 -6.12 7.46
CA ALA A 263 11.43 -6.24 7.87
C ALA A 263 11.62 -5.70 9.30
N LEU A 264 12.39 -6.42 10.15
CA LEU A 264 12.66 -5.99 11.54
C LEU A 264 13.45 -4.67 11.64
N ASN A 265 14.17 -4.29 10.59
CA ASN A 265 14.88 -3.03 10.51
C ASN A 265 14.15 -1.94 9.71
N ASP A 266 12.84 -2.09 9.50
CA ASP A 266 11.99 -1.05 8.95
C ASP A 266 11.75 0.03 10.02
N SER A 267 12.37 1.20 9.83
CA SER A 267 12.30 2.28 10.81
C SER A 267 10.95 2.98 10.89
N PHE A 268 10.04 2.72 9.94
CA PHE A 268 8.69 3.31 9.91
C PHE A 268 7.68 2.51 10.73
N LEU A 269 8.00 1.25 11.01
CA LEU A 269 7.11 0.36 11.73
C LEU A 269 7.43 0.34 13.22
N SER A 270 6.40 0.35 14.04
CA SER A 270 6.48 0.11 15.47
C SER A 270 6.41 -1.39 15.76
N GLU A 271 6.64 -1.77 17.00
CA GLU A 271 6.55 -3.18 17.46
C GLU A 271 5.15 -3.77 17.22
N THR A 272 4.10 -2.96 17.35
CA THR A 272 2.70 -3.39 17.10
C THR A 272 2.43 -3.76 15.64
N CYS A 273 3.32 -3.36 14.71
CA CYS A 273 3.22 -3.76 13.30
C CYS A 273 3.80 -5.15 13.00
N TYR A 274 4.17 -5.90 14.01
CA TYR A 274 4.59 -7.30 13.92
C TYR A 274 3.63 -8.20 14.71
N PRO A 275 2.44 -8.52 14.17
CA PRO A 275 1.35 -9.15 14.89
C PRO A 275 1.58 -10.65 15.08
N TYR A 276 2.63 -11.05 15.81
CA TYR A 276 3.03 -12.45 16.02
C TYR A 276 1.92 -13.30 16.62
N VAL A 277 1.31 -12.83 17.72
CA VAL A 277 0.25 -13.58 18.42
C VAL A 277 -0.95 -13.82 17.47
N ILE A 278 -1.38 -12.77 16.76
CA ILE A 278 -2.50 -12.91 15.81
C ILE A 278 -2.13 -13.87 14.67
N ALA A 279 -0.89 -13.83 14.18
CA ALA A 279 -0.45 -14.74 13.13
C ALA A 279 -0.33 -16.19 13.62
N GLU A 280 -0.03 -16.44 14.89
CA GLU A 280 -0.02 -17.79 15.48
C GLU A 280 -1.44 -18.35 15.60
N ASP A 281 -2.40 -17.50 15.96
CA ASP A 281 -3.80 -17.90 16.21
C ASP A 281 -4.63 -18.00 14.91
N ASN A 282 -4.28 -17.25 13.86
CA ASN A 282 -5.02 -17.22 12.61
C ASN A 282 -4.28 -17.96 11.48
N PRO A 283 -4.77 -19.14 11.03
CA PRO A 283 -4.10 -19.97 10.01
C PRO A 283 -4.02 -19.33 8.62
N PHE A 284 -4.81 -18.30 8.35
CA PHE A 284 -4.79 -17.57 7.08
C PHE A 284 -3.71 -16.48 7.02
N ILE A 285 -3.17 -16.06 8.17
CA ILE A 285 -2.13 -15.03 8.23
C ILE A 285 -0.75 -15.68 8.27
N HIS A 286 0.02 -15.46 7.23
CA HIS A 286 1.41 -15.87 7.14
C HIS A 286 2.29 -14.63 7.43
N LEU A 287 3.07 -14.66 8.50
CA LEU A 287 3.96 -13.55 8.87
C LEU A 287 5.41 -13.91 8.61
N GLU A 288 6.09 -13.08 7.81
CA GLU A 288 7.51 -13.19 7.52
C GLU A 288 8.22 -11.91 7.93
N THR A 289 9.18 -12.02 8.86
CA THR A 289 9.90 -10.89 9.46
C THR A 289 11.42 -11.01 9.27
N PRO A 290 11.95 -10.77 8.05
CA PRO A 290 13.38 -10.79 7.82
C PRO A 290 14.10 -9.72 8.64
N LYS A 291 15.36 -10.02 9.06
CA LYS A 291 16.17 -9.06 9.83
C LYS A 291 16.45 -7.76 9.09
N HIS A 292 16.50 -7.82 7.77
CA HIS A 292 16.83 -6.74 6.87
C HIS A 292 15.70 -6.52 5.85
N GLY A 293 15.69 -5.37 5.15
CA GLY A 293 14.70 -5.03 4.15
C GLY A 293 14.41 -3.54 4.11
N GLY A 294 14.48 -2.86 5.25
CA GLY A 294 14.06 -1.48 5.38
C GLY A 294 12.60 -1.32 5.00
N HIS A 295 12.18 -0.09 4.69
CA HIS A 295 10.84 0.17 4.20
C HIS A 295 10.77 -0.03 2.69
N VAL A 296 10.08 -1.10 2.24
CA VAL A 296 9.87 -1.45 0.81
C VAL A 296 11.16 -1.83 0.03
N GLY A 297 12.33 -1.88 0.69
CA GLY A 297 13.60 -2.11 0.00
C GLY A 297 13.71 -3.54 -0.54
N PHE A 298 13.94 -4.51 0.32
CA PHE A 298 14.02 -5.94 -0.02
C PHE A 298 14.89 -6.24 -1.25
N ILE A 299 16.03 -5.54 -1.37
CA ILE A 299 16.89 -5.55 -2.54
C ILE A 299 17.69 -6.86 -2.61
N LEU A 300 17.67 -7.49 -3.78
CA LEU A 300 18.52 -8.62 -4.15
C LEU A 300 19.50 -8.22 -5.25
N PRO A 301 20.58 -8.97 -5.45
CA PRO A 301 21.39 -8.84 -6.66
C PRO A 301 20.54 -9.03 -7.91
N GLY A 302 20.67 -8.13 -8.89
CA GLY A 302 19.90 -8.18 -10.11
C GLY A 302 18.75 -7.17 -10.15
N LYS A 303 17.74 -7.45 -11.00
CA LYS A 303 16.62 -6.52 -11.26
C LYS A 303 15.36 -6.82 -10.45
N THR A 304 15.23 -8.02 -9.93
CA THR A 304 14.05 -8.50 -9.19
C THR A 304 14.31 -8.39 -7.69
N TYR A 305 13.34 -7.87 -6.95
CA TYR A 305 13.43 -7.72 -5.50
C TYR A 305 12.77 -8.89 -4.77
N TYR A 306 13.21 -9.15 -3.54
CA TYR A 306 12.71 -10.28 -2.75
C TYR A 306 11.18 -10.28 -2.58
N ASN A 307 10.59 -9.12 -2.32
CA ASN A 307 9.13 -9.01 -2.19
C ASN A 307 8.36 -9.30 -3.50
N GLU A 308 9.02 -9.21 -4.65
CA GLU A 308 8.44 -9.55 -5.96
C GLU A 308 8.47 -11.07 -6.17
N LEU A 309 9.60 -11.71 -5.84
CA LEU A 309 9.73 -13.17 -5.82
C LEU A 309 8.70 -13.78 -4.88
N ARG A 310 8.64 -13.26 -3.64
CA ARG A 310 7.70 -13.76 -2.62
C ARG A 310 6.24 -13.62 -3.02
N ALA A 311 5.88 -12.60 -3.80
CA ALA A 311 4.51 -12.47 -4.30
C ALA A 311 4.14 -13.64 -5.21
N VAL A 312 4.96 -13.93 -6.21
CA VAL A 312 4.73 -15.06 -7.12
C VAL A 312 4.75 -16.39 -6.38
N GLU A 313 5.77 -16.63 -5.52
CA GLU A 313 5.88 -17.86 -4.73
C GLU A 313 4.69 -18.08 -3.78
N PHE A 314 4.11 -17.01 -3.24
CA PHE A 314 2.96 -17.12 -2.37
C PHE A 314 1.67 -17.31 -3.15
N PHE A 315 1.44 -16.53 -4.19
CA PHE A 315 0.24 -16.57 -5.00
C PHE A 315 0.07 -17.92 -5.72
N SER A 316 1.16 -18.45 -6.28
CA SER A 316 1.13 -19.73 -7.00
C SER A 316 0.72 -20.95 -6.16
N LYS A 317 0.64 -20.82 -4.84
CA LYS A 317 0.10 -21.87 -3.96
C LYS A 317 -1.42 -21.95 -3.97
N PHE A 318 -2.06 -20.93 -4.52
CA PHE A 318 -3.51 -20.75 -4.56
C PHE A 318 -4.05 -20.60 -5.99
N ASP A 319 -3.27 -21.06 -6.97
CA ASP A 319 -3.62 -21.15 -8.40
C ASP A 319 -4.63 -22.26 -8.71
#